data_2fc65a307ab5e6101c96dbf6aa13851e
#
_entry.id   2fc65a307ab5e6101c96dbf6aa13851e
#
_cell.length_a   1.000
_cell.length_b   1.000
_cell.length_c   1.000
_cell.angle_alpha   90.00
_cell.angle_beta   90.00
_cell.angle_gamma   90.00
#
_symmetry.space_group_name_H-M   'P 1'
#
loop_
_entity.id
_entity.type
_entity.pdbx_description
1 polymer ?
#
loop_
_entity_poly.entity_id
_entity_poly.type
_entity_poly.pdbx_seq_one_letter_code
_entity_poly.pdbx_strand_id
1 'polypeptide(L)'
;RRQRQMCIRDSNKLTDVSHALELATYAAEERFGVELGILDGYGGHGIGRTMHEEPYLANEGRPGRGPLIQEGSVLAIEPMLILGGETDSRVLEDDWTVVTLDGSPAAHWEHTVAATANGPRILTPRDAA
;
A
#
# COMPACT_ATOMS: atom_id res chain seq x y z
N ARG A 1 -24.60 -1.38 -0.86
CA ARG A 1 -23.31 -1.75 -1.48
C ARG A 1 -22.26 -1.56 -0.41
N ARG A 2 -21.92 -2.65 0.28
CA ARG A 2 -21.03 -2.62 1.44
C ARG A 2 -19.59 -2.65 0.89
N GLN A 3 -18.89 -1.50 0.94
CA GLN A 3 -17.43 -1.56 1.09
C GLN A 3 -17.17 -2.50 2.27
N ARG A 4 -16.49 -3.62 2.00
CA ARG A 4 -16.02 -4.47 3.08
C ARG A 4 -14.99 -3.63 3.82
N GLN A 5 -15.42 -3.05 4.93
CA GLN A 5 -14.51 -2.50 5.91
C GLN A 5 -13.53 -3.61 6.26
N MET A 6 -12.29 -3.40 5.93
CA MET A 6 -11.18 -4.23 6.41
C MET A 6 -11.14 -4.01 7.92
N CYS A 7 -11.90 -4.85 8.63
CA CYS A 7 -11.90 -4.80 10.09
C CYS A 7 -10.53 -5.26 10.56
N ILE A 8 -9.72 -4.33 11.07
CA ILE A 8 -8.61 -4.68 11.95
C ILE A 8 -9.29 -5.24 13.21
N ARG A 9 -9.46 -6.57 13.24
CA ARG A 9 -9.81 -7.31 14.46
C ARG A 9 -8.48 -7.68 15.12
N ASP A 10 -8.52 -7.89 16.42
CA ASP A 10 -7.39 -8.12 17.36
C ASP A 10 -6.33 -9.18 16.97
N SER A 11 -6.28 -9.63 15.73
CA SER A 11 -5.40 -10.67 15.22
C SER A 11 -4.82 -10.41 13.82
N ASN A 12 -5.03 -9.25 13.20
CA ASN A 12 -4.50 -9.00 11.87
C ASN A 12 -2.99 -8.77 11.93
N LYS A 13 -2.29 -9.51 11.10
CA LYS A 13 -0.85 -9.34 10.89
C LYS A 13 -0.57 -8.35 9.77
N LEU A 14 0.64 -7.82 9.77
CA LEU A 14 1.04 -6.79 8.83
C LEU A 14 0.80 -7.21 7.36
N THR A 15 1.13 -8.46 7.00
CA THR A 15 0.97 -8.95 5.64
C THR A 15 -0.48 -9.24 5.23
N ASP A 16 -1.45 -9.14 6.14
CA ASP A 16 -2.86 -9.16 5.77
C ASP A 16 -3.23 -7.88 5.01
N VAL A 17 -2.57 -6.76 5.33
CA VAL A 17 -2.71 -5.51 4.57
C VAL A 17 -2.05 -5.64 3.20
N SER A 18 -0.82 -6.18 3.12
CA SER A 18 -0.13 -6.46 1.86
C SER A 18 -0.99 -7.28 0.91
N HIS A 19 -1.55 -8.39 1.41
CA HIS A 19 -2.42 -9.25 0.63
C HIS A 19 -3.72 -8.55 0.18
N ALA A 20 -4.29 -7.70 1.02
CA ALA A 20 -5.47 -6.93 0.65
C ALA A 20 -5.18 -5.90 -0.46
N LEU A 21 -3.98 -5.30 -0.48
CA LEU A 21 -3.52 -4.41 -1.54
C LEU A 21 -3.36 -5.17 -2.86
N GLU A 22 -2.70 -6.32 -2.83
CA GLU A 22 -2.54 -7.22 -3.98
C GLU A 22 -3.91 -7.62 -4.57
N LEU A 23 -4.84 -8.07 -3.74
CA LEU A 23 -6.20 -8.41 -4.20
C LEU A 23 -6.98 -7.22 -4.75
N ALA A 24 -6.76 -6.02 -4.20
CA ALA A 24 -7.36 -4.80 -4.73
C ALA A 24 -6.79 -4.43 -6.11
N THR A 25 -5.49 -4.68 -6.34
CA THR A 25 -4.85 -4.50 -7.64
C THR A 25 -5.45 -5.44 -8.67
N TYR A 26 -5.56 -6.74 -8.39
CA TYR A 26 -6.19 -7.71 -9.31
C TYR A 26 -7.67 -7.37 -9.60
N ALA A 27 -8.40 -6.91 -8.59
CA ALA A 27 -9.77 -6.46 -8.80
C ALA A 27 -9.87 -5.20 -9.69
N ALA A 28 -8.85 -4.33 -9.64
CA ALA A 28 -8.77 -3.16 -10.53
C ALA A 28 -8.44 -3.58 -11.96
N GLU A 29 -7.50 -4.52 -12.16
CA GLU A 29 -7.20 -5.10 -13.47
C GLU A 29 -8.45 -5.66 -14.15
N GLU A 30 -9.20 -6.51 -13.43
CA GLU A 30 -10.44 -7.09 -13.92
C GLU A 30 -11.48 -6.01 -14.26
N ARG A 31 -11.62 -5.03 -13.39
CA ARG A 31 -12.62 -3.95 -13.55
C ARG A 31 -12.36 -3.06 -14.76
N PHE A 32 -11.09 -2.75 -15.01
CA PHE A 32 -10.69 -1.78 -16.05
C PHE A 32 -10.15 -2.43 -17.31
N GLY A 33 -9.95 -3.74 -17.31
CA GLY A 33 -9.41 -4.49 -18.47
C GLY A 33 -7.98 -4.11 -18.80
N VAL A 34 -7.16 -3.88 -17.76
CA VAL A 34 -5.74 -3.49 -17.89
C VAL A 34 -4.87 -4.44 -17.08
N GLU A 35 -3.59 -4.53 -17.40
CA GLU A 35 -2.57 -5.16 -16.57
C GLU A 35 -1.92 -4.10 -15.68
N LEU A 36 -1.68 -4.42 -14.40
CA LEU A 36 -1.04 -3.54 -13.43
C LEU A 36 0.10 -4.28 -12.75
N GLY A 37 1.33 -3.77 -12.89
CA GLY A 37 2.46 -4.21 -12.08
C GLY A 37 2.47 -3.51 -10.73
N ILE A 38 2.75 -4.25 -9.66
CA ILE A 38 3.06 -3.66 -8.35
C ILE A 38 4.55 -3.38 -8.34
N LEU A 39 4.95 -2.11 -8.15
CA LEU A 39 6.35 -1.70 -8.20
C LEU A 39 7.18 -2.44 -7.13
N ASP A 40 8.22 -3.16 -7.57
CA ASP A 40 9.12 -3.91 -6.69
C ASP A 40 10.10 -2.97 -5.95
N GLY A 41 10.50 -3.39 -4.75
CA GLY A 41 11.45 -2.66 -3.92
C GLY A 41 10.90 -1.46 -3.16
N TYR A 42 9.63 -1.11 -3.36
CA TYR A 42 8.94 -0.02 -2.68
C TYR A 42 7.72 -0.54 -1.91
N GLY A 43 7.36 0.18 -0.85
CA GLY A 43 6.23 -0.20 -0.03
C GLY A 43 5.95 0.81 1.07
N GLY A 44 4.87 0.60 1.79
CA GLY A 44 4.51 1.38 2.96
C GLY A 44 5.38 1.11 4.17
N HIS A 45 5.13 1.81 5.24
CA HIS A 45 5.97 1.78 6.43
C HIS A 45 5.22 2.24 7.68
N GLY A 46 5.81 2.00 8.85
CA GLY A 46 5.41 2.68 10.08
C GLY A 46 5.70 4.18 9.98
N ILE A 47 4.88 4.99 10.63
CA ILE A 47 5.08 6.44 10.71
C ILE A 47 4.73 6.94 12.12
N GLY A 48 5.54 7.84 12.66
CA GLY A 48 5.36 8.36 13.99
C GLY A 48 6.16 9.62 14.24
N ARG A 49 7.25 9.52 15.01
CA ARG A 49 8.15 10.65 15.27
C ARG A 49 9.01 11.00 14.08
N THR A 50 9.28 9.99 13.23
CA THR A 50 9.97 10.16 11.95
C THR A 50 9.03 9.73 10.84
N MET A 51 9.33 10.18 9.61
CA MET A 51 8.51 9.86 8.45
C MET A 51 8.54 8.36 8.17
N HIS A 52 9.72 7.74 8.17
CA HIS A 52 9.88 6.32 7.93
C HIS A 52 10.31 5.61 9.21
N GLU A 53 9.45 4.75 9.70
CA GLU A 53 9.69 3.88 10.86
C GLU A 53 9.35 2.43 10.49
N GLU A 54 9.87 1.47 11.26
CA GLU A 54 9.42 0.09 11.20
C GLU A 54 7.92 -0.02 11.59
N PRO A 55 7.20 -1.00 11.05
CA PRO A 55 7.65 -2.02 10.12
C PRO A 55 7.56 -1.60 8.65
N TYR A 56 8.37 -2.21 7.78
CA TYR A 56 8.16 -2.14 6.33
C TYR A 56 6.87 -2.90 5.95
N LEU A 57 6.04 -2.31 5.11
CA LEU A 57 4.78 -2.86 4.63
C LEU A 57 4.84 -3.06 3.11
N ALA A 58 5.07 -4.28 2.67
CA ALA A 58 5.01 -4.60 1.24
C ALA A 58 3.61 -4.37 0.65
N ASN A 59 3.54 -3.99 -0.62
CA ASN A 59 2.27 -3.78 -1.34
C ASN A 59 1.64 -5.07 -1.86
N GLU A 60 2.31 -6.21 -1.69
CA GLU A 60 1.83 -7.54 -2.03
C GLU A 60 2.38 -8.58 -1.05
N GLY A 61 1.80 -9.79 -1.01
CA GLY A 61 2.35 -10.89 -0.24
C GLY A 61 1.30 -11.83 0.37
N ARG A 62 1.81 -12.91 0.95
CA ARG A 62 0.98 -13.93 1.60
C ARG A 62 0.46 -13.45 2.94
N PRO A 63 -0.84 -13.61 3.24
CA PRO A 63 -1.42 -13.16 4.50
C PRO A 63 -0.89 -13.96 5.71
N GLY A 64 -1.15 -13.45 6.90
CA GLY A 64 -0.91 -14.13 8.17
C GLY A 64 0.53 -14.07 8.67
N ARG A 65 1.37 -13.17 8.19
CA ARG A 65 2.79 -13.04 8.57
C ARG A 65 3.11 -11.65 9.12
N GLY A 66 4.32 -11.54 9.69
CA GLY A 66 4.82 -10.29 10.26
C GLY A 66 4.22 -9.97 11.64
N PRO A 67 4.50 -8.79 12.18
CA PRO A 67 3.98 -8.35 13.47
C PRO A 67 2.46 -8.19 13.45
N LEU A 68 1.85 -8.28 14.63
CA LEU A 68 0.45 -7.92 14.82
C LEU A 68 0.30 -6.40 14.71
N ILE A 69 -0.74 -5.96 14.01
CA ILE A 69 -1.14 -4.56 14.01
C ILE A 69 -1.91 -4.31 15.30
N GLN A 70 -1.33 -3.53 16.19
CA GLN A 70 -1.91 -3.21 17.49
C GLN A 70 -2.66 -1.89 17.44
N GLU A 71 -3.58 -1.68 18.37
CA GLU A 71 -4.18 -0.37 18.59
C GLU A 71 -3.10 0.68 18.86
N GLY A 72 -3.18 1.83 18.20
CA GLY A 72 -2.18 2.88 18.23
C GLY A 72 -1.09 2.75 17.16
N SER A 73 -1.01 1.63 16.43
CA SER A 73 -0.13 1.54 15.25
C SER A 73 -0.58 2.52 14.18
N VAL A 74 0.38 3.20 13.56
CA VAL A 74 0.14 4.11 12.43
C VAL A 74 1.01 3.69 11.26
N LEU A 75 0.40 3.51 10.09
CA LEU A 75 1.06 3.03 8.87
C LEU A 75 0.81 4.00 7.72
N ALA A 76 1.84 4.29 6.96
CA ALA A 76 1.72 4.81 5.59
C ALA A 76 1.42 3.62 4.67
N ILE A 77 0.28 3.66 3.99
CA ILE A 77 -0.15 2.65 3.01
C ILE A 77 -0.10 3.31 1.66
N GLU A 78 0.85 2.89 0.82
CA GLU A 78 1.26 3.62 -0.37
C GLU A 78 1.52 2.72 -1.58
N PRO A 79 0.49 2.07 -2.13
CA PRO A 79 0.66 1.27 -3.33
C PRO A 79 1.14 2.12 -4.51
N MET A 80 2.11 1.57 -5.24
CA MET A 80 2.66 2.12 -6.46
C MET A 80 2.41 1.11 -7.57
N LEU A 81 1.64 1.52 -8.60
CA LEU A 81 1.20 0.65 -9.68
C LEU A 81 1.69 1.16 -11.02
N ILE A 82 2.12 0.24 -11.89
CA ILE A 82 2.60 0.50 -13.23
C ILE A 82 1.61 -0.10 -14.23
N LEU A 83 1.18 0.68 -15.21
CA LEU A 83 0.30 0.21 -16.27
C LEU A 83 1.08 -0.71 -17.24
N GLY A 84 0.50 -1.87 -17.58
CA GLY A 84 1.09 -2.82 -18.52
C GLY A 84 1.87 -3.97 -17.86
N GLY A 85 1.83 -4.10 -16.52
CA GLY A 85 2.39 -5.25 -15.80
C GLY A 85 3.88 -5.17 -15.51
N GLU A 86 4.59 -4.09 -15.89
CA GLU A 86 5.98 -3.87 -15.48
C GLU A 86 6.07 -3.71 -13.96
N THR A 87 7.10 -4.26 -13.34
CA THR A 87 7.31 -4.19 -11.88
C THR A 87 8.62 -3.51 -11.50
N ASP A 88 9.52 -3.33 -12.47
CA ASP A 88 10.85 -2.80 -12.24
C ASP A 88 10.94 -1.29 -12.51
N SER A 89 11.87 -0.66 -11.83
CA SER A 89 12.19 0.75 -11.98
C SER A 89 13.69 1.03 -11.88
N ARG A 90 14.08 2.24 -12.18
CA ARG A 90 15.43 2.73 -11.93
C ARG A 90 15.41 4.16 -11.39
N VAL A 91 16.35 4.46 -10.54
CA VAL A 91 16.64 5.83 -10.09
C VAL A 91 17.49 6.53 -11.13
N LEU A 92 17.19 7.78 -11.43
CA LEU A 92 17.98 8.60 -12.36
C LEU A 92 19.25 9.15 -11.69
N GLU A 93 20.09 9.85 -12.49
CA GLU A 93 21.37 10.41 -12.05
C GLU A 93 21.25 11.51 -10.97
N ASP A 94 20.03 11.99 -10.72
CA ASP A 94 19.72 12.96 -9.66
C ASP A 94 19.55 12.29 -8.28
N ASP A 95 19.70 10.96 -8.19
CA ASP A 95 19.50 10.14 -7.00
C ASP A 95 18.11 10.30 -6.33
N TRP A 96 17.13 10.80 -7.09
CA TRP A 96 15.79 11.10 -6.58
C TRP A 96 14.67 10.60 -7.50
N THR A 97 14.74 10.92 -8.77
CA THR A 97 13.68 10.58 -9.72
C THR A 97 13.67 9.10 -10.03
N VAL A 98 12.53 8.47 -9.81
CA VAL A 98 12.29 7.05 -10.14
C VAL A 98 11.43 6.97 -11.39
N VAL A 99 11.86 6.15 -12.36
CA VAL A 99 11.13 5.90 -13.60
C VAL A 99 10.96 4.40 -13.83
N THR A 100 9.87 4.01 -14.47
CA THR A 100 9.64 2.62 -14.89
C THR A 100 10.68 2.22 -15.94
N LEU A 101 11.07 0.94 -15.99
CA LEU A 101 12.09 0.48 -16.94
C LEU A 101 11.63 0.57 -18.37
N ASP A 102 10.38 0.28 -18.63
CA ASP A 102 9.79 0.25 -19.97
C ASP A 102 9.18 1.60 -20.43
N GLY A 103 9.15 2.61 -19.54
CA GLY A 103 8.55 3.91 -19.78
C GLY A 103 7.02 3.94 -19.63
N SER A 104 6.40 2.88 -19.12
CA SER A 104 4.97 2.83 -18.85
C SER A 104 4.54 3.83 -17.78
N PRO A 105 3.30 4.37 -17.87
CA PRO A 105 2.77 5.23 -16.83
C PRO A 105 2.66 4.52 -15.49
N ALA A 106 3.05 5.21 -14.42
CA ALA A 106 2.90 4.73 -13.04
C ALA A 106 2.08 5.72 -12.21
N ALA A 107 1.47 5.20 -11.16
CA ALA A 107 0.72 5.99 -10.19
C ALA A 107 1.06 5.56 -8.76
N HIS A 108 1.26 6.55 -7.90
CA HIS A 108 1.46 6.39 -6.46
C HIS A 108 0.29 7.02 -5.73
N TRP A 109 -0.23 6.31 -4.74
CA TRP A 109 -1.29 6.79 -3.88
C TRP A 109 -1.01 6.43 -2.44
N GLU A 110 -1.14 7.40 -1.54
CA GLU A 110 -0.80 7.21 -0.14
C GLU A 110 -1.90 7.70 0.81
N HIS A 111 -2.10 6.93 1.88
CA HIS A 111 -2.81 7.37 3.06
C HIS A 111 -2.07 6.95 4.33
N THR A 112 -2.04 7.87 5.30
CA THR A 112 -1.68 7.52 6.68
C THR A 112 -2.91 6.97 7.39
N VAL A 113 -2.79 5.76 7.94
CA VAL A 113 -3.89 5.03 8.57
C VAL A 113 -3.52 4.62 9.99
N ALA A 114 -4.35 4.99 10.95
CA ALA A 114 -4.21 4.56 12.34
C ALA A 114 -5.10 3.35 12.63
N ALA A 115 -4.55 2.37 13.35
CA ALA A 115 -5.30 1.28 13.97
C ALA A 115 -5.92 1.78 15.28
N THR A 116 -7.25 1.77 15.37
CA THR A 116 -7.97 2.22 16.56
C THR A 116 -8.87 1.11 17.12
N ALA A 117 -9.31 1.26 18.35
CA ALA A 117 -10.27 0.35 18.99
C ALA A 117 -11.57 0.17 18.16
N ASN A 118 -11.91 1.17 17.32
CA ASN A 118 -13.11 1.14 16.47
C ASN A 118 -12.81 0.75 15.02
N GLY A 119 -11.58 0.26 14.74
CA GLY A 119 -11.12 -0.10 13.41
C GLY A 119 -10.15 0.93 12.81
N PRO A 120 -9.79 0.78 11.53
CA PRO A 120 -8.84 1.66 10.87
C PRO A 120 -9.42 3.06 10.66
N ARG A 121 -8.60 4.08 10.90
CA ARG A 121 -8.94 5.47 10.66
C ARG A 121 -7.93 6.10 9.70
N ILE A 122 -8.39 6.60 8.57
CA ILE A 122 -7.58 7.40 7.65
C ILE A 122 -7.34 8.76 8.30
N LEU A 123 -6.07 9.13 8.48
CA LEU A 123 -5.64 10.40 9.05
C LEU A 123 -5.46 11.49 8.00
N THR A 124 -5.30 11.10 6.74
CA THR A 124 -5.13 11.97 5.57
C THR A 124 -6.31 11.81 4.60
N PRO A 125 -7.57 12.01 5.02
CA PRO A 125 -8.71 11.91 4.11
C PRO A 125 -8.61 13.03 3.07
N ARG A 126 -9.00 12.73 1.82
CA ARG A 126 -9.26 13.80 0.85
C ARG A 126 -10.54 14.51 1.26
N ASP A 127 -10.51 15.83 1.20
CA ASP A 127 -11.74 16.60 1.27
C ASP A 127 -12.64 16.16 0.11
N ALA A 128 -13.90 15.88 0.43
CA ALA A 128 -14.89 15.60 -0.62
C ALA A 128 -15.01 16.85 -1.50
N ALA A 129 -14.55 16.72 -2.76
CA ALA A 129 -14.73 17.77 -3.76
C ALA A 129 -16.19 17.90 -4.14
#